data_36d3cea1e1a9c04f8ddc62ad7a3daaf9
#
_entry.id   36d3cea1e1a9c04f8ddc62ad7a3daaf9
#
_cell.length_a   1.000
_cell.length_b   1.000
_cell.length_c   1.000
_cell.angle_alpha   90.00
_cell.angle_beta   90.00
_cell.angle_gamma   90.00
#
_symmetry.space_group_name_H-M   'P 1'
#
loop_
_entity.id
_entity.type
_entity.pdbx_description
1 polymer ?
#
loop_
_entity_poly.entity_id
_entity_poly.type
_entity_poly.pdbx_seq_one_letter_code
_entity_poly.pdbx_strand_id
1 'polypeptide(L)'
;RVLKGGLHLLEVAPEDLADYLETHNYFEYLTQTLGVDDPQVLQMARHSGIDWSNASTELLTIEEAKACGALGFAPVATYDEDHPYIHHFPDGNAGVARALVKYLVPTIADGKTAESLVTAAFDYEQLDRSPNTTRIRLNSTVVDVHHADNTTDSDQVVIHYMQGNQAHKIMAGHVVMACYNAMIPHIVTDLPAQQAAALGQQMKSPLIYTTVGLRQWRAFKEQGIGLAMSPGNMH
;
A
#
# COMPACT_ATOMS: atom_id res chain seq x y z
N ARG A 1 -10.38 31.64 0.75
CA ARG A 1 -9.29 31.34 1.70
C ARG A 1 -8.78 29.92 1.47
N VAL A 2 -9.64 28.93 1.57
CA VAL A 2 -9.27 27.49 1.44
C VAL A 2 -8.49 27.20 0.15
N LEU A 3 -8.89 27.76 -0.98
CA LEU A 3 -8.23 27.53 -2.28
C LEU A 3 -6.86 28.22 -2.47
N LYS A 4 -6.47 29.11 -1.56
CA LYS A 4 -5.20 29.85 -1.67
C LYS A 4 -4.08 29.31 -0.79
N GLY A 5 -4.39 28.30 0.02
CA GLY A 5 -3.49 27.81 1.07
C GLY A 5 -3.35 28.80 2.24
N GLY A 6 -2.89 28.32 3.34
CA GLY A 6 -2.83 29.09 4.58
C GLY A 6 -1.61 28.79 5.44
N LEU A 7 -0.57 28.13 4.90
CA LEU A 7 0.65 27.83 5.67
C LEU A 7 1.29 29.08 6.28
N HIS A 8 1.18 30.22 5.60
CA HIS A 8 1.64 31.52 6.10
C HIS A 8 0.84 32.07 7.29
N LEU A 9 -0.30 31.45 7.62
CA LEU A 9 -1.12 31.80 8.79
C LEU A 9 -0.70 30.99 10.04
N LEU A 10 0.17 29.99 9.88
CA LEU A 10 0.73 29.26 11.00
C LEU A 10 1.73 30.15 11.74
N GLU A 11 1.48 30.34 13.04
CA GLU A 11 2.39 31.07 13.95
C GLU A 11 3.48 30.13 14.47
N VAL A 12 4.29 29.59 13.56
CA VAL A 12 5.34 28.62 13.84
C VAL A 12 6.67 29.15 13.31
N ALA A 13 7.74 29.02 14.09
CA ALA A 13 9.07 29.42 13.65
C ALA A 13 9.50 28.58 12.43
N PRO A 14 10.23 29.17 11.46
CA PRO A 14 10.64 28.44 10.25
C PRO A 14 11.40 27.14 10.51
N GLU A 15 12.21 27.11 11.57
CA GLU A 15 12.99 25.95 12.00
C GLU A 15 12.13 24.80 12.53
N ASP A 16 10.95 25.11 13.09
CA ASP A 16 10.02 24.13 13.68
C ASP A 16 8.90 23.74 12.71
N LEU A 17 8.80 24.40 11.54
CA LEU A 17 7.69 24.23 10.63
C LEU A 17 7.56 22.80 10.10
N ALA A 18 8.67 22.15 9.77
CA ALA A 18 8.66 20.78 9.25
C ALA A 18 8.09 19.79 10.29
N ASP A 19 8.59 19.87 11.52
CA ASP A 19 8.10 19.04 12.63
C ASP A 19 6.63 19.33 12.94
N TYR A 20 6.22 20.60 12.91
CA TYR A 20 4.84 20.98 13.10
C TYR A 20 3.90 20.36 12.04
N LEU A 21 4.28 20.40 10.76
CA LEU A 21 3.49 19.85 9.67
C LEU A 21 3.36 18.32 9.74
N GLU A 22 4.39 17.63 10.24
CA GLU A 22 4.40 16.19 10.41
C GLU A 22 3.65 15.71 11.66
N THR A 23 3.50 16.55 12.68
CA THR A 23 2.94 16.16 13.98
C THR A 23 1.51 16.64 14.21
N HIS A 24 1.02 17.62 13.43
CA HIS A 24 -0.33 18.15 13.54
C HIS A 24 -1.24 17.63 12.43
N ASN A 25 -2.52 17.39 12.77
CA ASN A 25 -3.45 16.82 11.82
C ASN A 25 -4.09 17.87 10.90
N TYR A 26 -4.52 17.41 9.74
CA TYR A 26 -5.11 18.26 8.71
C TYR A 26 -6.46 18.84 9.10
N PHE A 27 -7.24 18.18 9.96
CA PHE A 27 -8.51 18.71 10.45
C PHE A 27 -8.31 19.98 11.31
N GLU A 28 -7.32 19.97 12.19
CA GLU A 28 -6.94 21.15 12.98
C GLU A 28 -6.48 22.30 12.10
N TYR A 29 -5.69 22.03 11.07
CA TYR A 29 -5.29 23.04 10.10
C TYR A 29 -6.48 23.67 9.39
N LEU A 30 -7.47 22.88 8.94
CA LEU A 30 -8.68 23.39 8.30
C LEU A 30 -9.50 24.25 9.25
N THR A 31 -9.74 23.79 10.47
CA THR A 31 -10.66 24.42 11.41
C THR A 31 -10.02 25.58 12.17
N GLN A 32 -8.82 25.42 12.68
CA GLN A 32 -8.15 26.39 13.52
C GLN A 32 -7.34 27.42 12.72
N THR A 33 -6.58 26.97 11.73
CA THR A 33 -5.74 27.86 10.93
C THR A 33 -6.52 28.55 9.81
N LEU A 34 -7.29 27.79 9.03
CA LEU A 34 -8.07 28.33 7.93
C LEU A 34 -9.44 28.87 8.34
N GLY A 35 -9.93 28.50 9.53
CA GLY A 35 -11.23 28.91 10.06
C GLY A 35 -12.40 28.34 9.26
N VAL A 36 -12.27 27.11 8.77
CA VAL A 36 -13.35 26.40 8.06
C VAL A 36 -14.30 25.84 9.10
N ASP A 37 -15.55 26.30 9.09
CA ASP A 37 -16.63 25.89 10.00
C ASP A 37 -17.84 25.28 9.27
N ASP A 38 -17.86 25.34 7.92
CA ASP A 38 -18.93 24.75 7.12
C ASP A 38 -18.81 23.22 7.13
N PRO A 39 -19.82 22.47 7.66
CA PRO A 39 -19.77 21.02 7.77
C PRO A 39 -19.73 20.31 6.40
N GLN A 40 -20.26 20.91 5.33
CA GLN A 40 -20.19 20.32 3.99
C GLN A 40 -18.77 20.42 3.41
N VAL A 41 -18.08 21.54 3.67
CA VAL A 41 -16.68 21.71 3.25
C VAL A 41 -15.79 20.77 4.03
N LEU A 42 -15.99 20.62 5.34
CA LEU A 42 -15.24 19.67 6.16
C LEU A 42 -15.48 18.22 5.74
N GLN A 43 -16.72 17.86 5.40
CA GLN A 43 -17.04 16.54 4.88
C GLN A 43 -16.39 16.29 3.52
N MET A 44 -16.39 17.28 2.63
CA MET A 44 -15.69 17.19 1.35
C MET A 44 -14.18 17.01 1.54
N ALA A 45 -13.58 17.76 2.47
CA ALA A 45 -12.16 17.63 2.80
C ALA A 45 -11.82 16.24 3.34
N ARG A 46 -12.67 15.71 4.24
CA ARG A 46 -12.50 14.37 4.83
C ARG A 46 -12.37 13.26 3.78
N HIS A 47 -13.02 13.39 2.65
CA HIS A 47 -13.04 12.40 1.58
C HIS A 47 -12.09 12.70 0.42
N SER A 48 -11.52 13.91 0.35
CA SER A 48 -10.67 14.32 -0.76
C SER A 48 -9.25 13.71 -0.74
N GLY A 49 -8.77 13.27 0.42
CA GLY A 49 -7.43 12.66 0.57
C GLY A 49 -7.42 11.14 0.54
N ILE A 50 -8.58 10.49 0.38
CA ILE A 50 -8.72 9.04 0.46
C ILE A 50 -7.96 8.31 -0.65
N ASP A 51 -7.84 8.90 -1.82
CA ASP A 51 -7.17 8.29 -2.98
C ASP A 51 -5.71 7.94 -2.70
N TRP A 52 -5.03 8.70 -1.86
CA TRP A 52 -3.61 8.55 -1.60
C TRP A 52 -3.31 7.85 -0.27
N SER A 53 -3.97 8.26 0.78
CA SER A 53 -3.64 7.82 2.13
C SER A 53 -4.70 6.89 2.74
N ASN A 54 -5.91 6.87 2.16
CA ASN A 54 -7.07 6.18 2.73
C ASN A 54 -7.30 6.55 4.21
N ALA A 55 -7.01 7.80 4.56
CA ALA A 55 -7.14 8.32 5.92
C ALA A 55 -8.04 9.55 5.93
N SER A 56 -8.78 9.73 7.01
CA SER A 56 -9.60 10.93 7.22
C SER A 56 -8.75 12.13 7.61
N THR A 57 -9.32 13.32 7.54
CA THR A 57 -8.64 14.58 7.91
C THR A 57 -8.04 14.56 9.31
N GLU A 58 -8.63 13.81 10.22
CA GLU A 58 -8.18 13.68 11.62
C GLU A 58 -6.95 12.76 11.77
N LEU A 59 -6.70 11.92 10.78
CA LEU A 59 -5.57 10.98 10.77
C LEU A 59 -4.43 11.44 9.85
N LEU A 60 -4.75 12.25 8.83
CA LEU A 60 -3.75 12.84 7.95
C LEU A 60 -2.96 13.92 8.68
N THR A 61 -1.65 13.90 8.53
CA THR A 61 -0.82 15.04 8.91
C THR A 61 -1.01 16.20 7.92
N ILE A 62 -0.63 17.41 8.34
CA ILE A 62 -0.68 18.58 7.44
C ILE A 62 0.28 18.36 6.26
N GLU A 63 1.46 17.75 6.49
CA GLU A 63 2.44 17.47 5.42
C GLU A 63 1.90 16.47 4.39
N GLU A 64 1.26 15.39 4.84
CA GLU A 64 0.61 14.42 3.94
C GLU A 64 -0.51 15.06 3.12
N ALA A 65 -1.38 15.86 3.76
CA ALA A 65 -2.45 16.57 3.07
C ALA A 65 -1.90 17.56 2.03
N LYS A 66 -0.83 18.27 2.34
CA LYS A 66 -0.11 19.15 1.42
C LYS A 66 0.51 18.38 0.26
N ALA A 67 1.18 17.26 0.53
CA ALA A 67 1.78 16.40 -0.49
C ALA A 67 0.74 15.81 -1.46
N CYS A 68 -0.48 15.57 -0.99
CA CYS A 68 -1.61 15.11 -1.81
C CYS A 68 -2.36 16.23 -2.53
N GLY A 69 -2.02 17.51 -2.32
CA GLY A 69 -2.75 18.64 -2.88
C GLY A 69 -4.19 18.75 -2.38
N ALA A 70 -4.43 18.39 -1.12
CA ALA A 70 -5.74 18.47 -0.49
C ALA A 70 -6.26 19.92 -0.40
N LEU A 71 -7.54 20.09 -0.06
CA LEU A 71 -8.15 21.42 0.09
C LEU A 71 -7.31 22.33 1.00
N GLY A 72 -7.05 23.55 0.55
CA GLY A 72 -6.19 24.49 1.28
C GLY A 72 -4.72 24.45 0.87
N PHE A 73 -4.35 23.56 -0.04
CA PHE A 73 -3.02 23.49 -0.64
C PHE A 73 -3.07 23.64 -2.16
N ALA A 74 -1.92 23.92 -2.76
CA ALA A 74 -1.81 23.89 -4.22
C ALA A 74 -2.07 22.48 -4.73
N PRO A 75 -2.84 22.33 -5.83
CA PRO A 75 -2.97 21.03 -6.47
C PRO A 75 -1.59 20.46 -6.83
N VAL A 76 -1.38 19.19 -6.55
CA VAL A 76 -0.19 18.51 -7.05
C VAL A 76 -0.28 18.48 -8.57
N ALA A 77 0.75 18.96 -9.24
CA ALA A 77 0.84 18.86 -10.69
C ALA A 77 0.89 17.36 -11.06
N THR A 78 -0.25 16.83 -11.48
CA THR A 78 -0.36 15.42 -11.90
C THR A 78 0.15 15.19 -13.32
N TYR A 79 0.47 16.26 -14.04
CA TYR A 79 0.96 16.21 -15.41
C TYR A 79 2.18 17.09 -15.58
N ASP A 80 3.26 16.47 -15.96
CA ASP A 80 4.40 17.11 -16.61
C ASP A 80 4.03 17.26 -18.09
N GLU A 81 4.15 18.45 -18.67
CA GLU A 81 3.84 18.69 -20.08
C GLU A 81 4.73 17.82 -21.02
N ASP A 82 5.94 17.50 -20.56
CA ASP A 82 6.90 16.63 -21.25
C ASP A 82 6.58 15.13 -21.01
N HIS A 83 5.88 14.78 -19.91
CA HIS A 83 5.52 13.42 -19.54
C HIS A 83 4.04 13.34 -19.12
N PRO A 84 3.10 13.51 -20.07
CA PRO A 84 1.68 13.68 -19.75
C PRO A 84 0.98 12.38 -19.33
N TYR A 85 1.70 11.27 -19.18
CA TYR A 85 1.11 9.97 -18.90
C TYR A 85 1.89 9.18 -17.87
N ILE A 86 1.18 8.57 -16.93
CA ILE A 86 1.75 7.59 -16.02
C ILE A 86 1.84 6.24 -16.74
N HIS A 87 3.06 5.75 -16.93
CA HIS A 87 3.27 4.44 -17.55
C HIS A 87 2.90 3.31 -16.59
N HIS A 88 2.15 2.34 -17.10
CA HIS A 88 1.76 1.14 -16.40
C HIS A 88 2.28 -0.10 -17.11
N PHE A 89 2.54 -1.18 -16.36
CA PHE A 89 2.67 -2.49 -16.98
C PHE A 89 1.33 -2.93 -17.58
N PRO A 90 1.32 -3.72 -18.67
CA PRO A 90 0.07 -4.08 -19.37
C PRO A 90 -1.00 -4.70 -18.46
N ASP A 91 -0.61 -5.48 -17.47
CA ASP A 91 -1.48 -6.12 -16.46
C ASP A 91 -1.25 -5.55 -15.03
N GLY A 92 -0.69 -4.34 -14.96
CA GLY A 92 -0.36 -3.69 -13.69
C GLY A 92 0.85 -4.34 -12.99
N ASN A 93 1.00 -4.06 -11.71
CA ASN A 93 2.14 -4.57 -10.92
C ASN A 93 2.17 -6.10 -10.77
N ALA A 94 1.06 -6.78 -11.04
CA ALA A 94 1.02 -8.24 -11.10
C ALA A 94 1.96 -8.79 -12.19
N GLY A 95 2.16 -8.05 -13.29
CA GLY A 95 3.11 -8.38 -14.34
C GLY A 95 4.54 -8.46 -13.85
N VAL A 96 4.92 -7.58 -12.93
CA VAL A 96 6.25 -7.62 -12.29
C VAL A 96 6.41 -8.91 -11.50
N ALA A 97 5.42 -9.27 -10.68
CA ALA A 97 5.45 -10.50 -9.90
C ALA A 97 5.52 -11.75 -10.82
N ARG A 98 4.73 -11.77 -11.90
CA ARG A 98 4.75 -12.84 -12.90
C ARG A 98 6.13 -12.96 -13.57
N ALA A 99 6.74 -11.83 -13.94
CA ALA A 99 8.06 -11.80 -14.53
C ALA A 99 9.15 -12.30 -13.57
N LEU A 100 9.09 -11.93 -12.28
CA LEU A 100 10.00 -12.44 -11.26
C LEU A 100 9.86 -13.95 -11.04
N VAL A 101 8.62 -14.43 -10.96
CA VAL A 101 8.37 -15.88 -10.85
C VAL A 101 8.89 -16.62 -12.08
N LYS A 102 8.67 -16.10 -13.29
CA LYS A 102 9.23 -16.65 -14.53
C LYS A 102 10.76 -16.65 -14.54
N TYR A 103 11.38 -15.61 -14.01
CA TYR A 103 12.84 -15.53 -13.87
C TYR A 103 13.38 -16.61 -12.92
N LEU A 104 12.74 -16.82 -11.78
CA LEU A 104 13.14 -17.79 -10.76
C LEU A 104 12.82 -19.24 -11.17
N VAL A 105 11.73 -19.46 -11.90
CA VAL A 105 11.27 -20.77 -12.37
C VAL A 105 11.01 -20.69 -13.88
N PRO A 106 12.06 -20.78 -14.72
CA PRO A 106 11.95 -20.55 -16.17
C PRO A 106 11.00 -21.49 -16.92
N THR A 107 10.67 -22.64 -16.35
CA THR A 107 9.78 -23.64 -16.95
C THR A 107 8.31 -23.36 -16.70
N ILE A 108 7.95 -22.33 -15.90
CA ILE A 108 6.57 -22.11 -15.48
C ILE A 108 5.65 -21.65 -16.61
N ALA A 109 6.17 -20.96 -17.61
CA ALA A 109 5.39 -20.43 -18.72
C ALA A 109 6.27 -20.19 -19.95
N ASP A 110 5.68 -20.06 -21.11
CA ASP A 110 6.33 -19.55 -22.30
C ASP A 110 6.36 -18.00 -22.30
N GLY A 111 7.17 -17.42 -23.19
CA GLY A 111 7.29 -15.98 -23.33
C GLY A 111 8.51 -15.39 -22.63
N LYS A 112 8.96 -14.23 -23.15
CA LYS A 112 10.17 -13.52 -22.69
C LYS A 112 9.96 -12.03 -22.45
N THR A 113 8.82 -11.49 -22.84
CA THR A 113 8.48 -10.07 -22.70
C THR A 113 7.32 -9.88 -21.74
N ALA A 114 7.14 -8.67 -21.21
CA ALA A 114 6.02 -8.35 -20.34
C ALA A 114 4.67 -8.66 -21.04
N GLU A 115 4.54 -8.27 -22.30
CA GLU A 115 3.32 -8.49 -23.09
C GLU A 115 3.03 -9.99 -23.29
N SER A 116 4.05 -10.80 -23.55
CA SER A 116 3.85 -12.24 -23.71
C SER A 116 3.44 -12.91 -22.40
N LEU A 117 3.86 -12.39 -21.26
CA LEU A 117 3.51 -12.93 -19.94
C LEU A 117 2.08 -12.57 -19.50
N VAL A 118 1.48 -11.49 -20.04
CA VAL A 118 0.08 -11.13 -19.74
C VAL A 118 -0.90 -12.27 -20.05
N THR A 119 -0.70 -12.93 -21.18
CA THR A 119 -1.59 -13.98 -21.66
C THR A 119 -1.03 -15.40 -21.50
N ALA A 120 0.20 -15.54 -21.00
CA ALA A 120 0.83 -16.84 -20.80
C ALA A 120 0.08 -17.67 -19.77
N ALA A 121 -0.14 -18.93 -20.08
CA ALA A 121 -0.62 -19.91 -19.13
C ALA A 121 0.55 -20.33 -18.23
N PHE A 122 0.42 -20.13 -16.92
CA PHE A 122 1.39 -20.53 -15.93
C PHE A 122 1.11 -21.97 -15.47
N ASP A 123 2.10 -22.84 -15.62
CA ASP A 123 2.03 -24.19 -15.09
C ASP A 123 2.49 -24.19 -13.61
N TYR A 124 1.53 -24.08 -12.71
CA TYR A 124 1.79 -24.01 -11.26
C TYR A 124 2.45 -25.27 -10.69
N GLU A 125 2.41 -26.42 -11.40
CA GLU A 125 3.09 -27.64 -10.97
C GLU A 125 4.61 -27.49 -11.02
N GLN A 126 5.13 -26.54 -11.78
CA GLN A 126 6.56 -26.25 -11.86
C GLN A 126 7.11 -25.53 -10.63
N LEU A 127 6.26 -24.88 -9.81
CA LEU A 127 6.70 -23.98 -8.73
C LEU A 127 7.46 -24.69 -7.60
N ASP A 128 7.02 -25.88 -7.18
CA ASP A 128 7.59 -26.58 -6.00
C ASP A 128 8.29 -27.90 -6.38
N ARG A 129 8.90 -27.99 -7.55
CA ARG A 129 9.62 -29.19 -7.98
C ARG A 129 10.98 -29.31 -7.30
N SER A 130 11.33 -30.52 -6.88
CA SER A 130 12.59 -30.82 -6.18
C SER A 130 13.86 -30.35 -6.92
N PRO A 131 13.96 -30.41 -8.26
CA PRO A 131 15.16 -29.94 -8.98
C PRO A 131 15.32 -28.44 -9.01
N ASN A 132 14.29 -27.67 -8.67
CA ASN A 132 14.37 -26.21 -8.69
C ASN A 132 15.27 -25.70 -7.58
N THR A 133 16.17 -24.77 -7.91
CA THR A 133 16.98 -24.04 -6.92
C THR A 133 16.15 -23.09 -6.07
N THR A 134 15.08 -22.52 -6.65
CA THR A 134 14.08 -21.72 -5.97
C THR A 134 12.74 -22.41 -6.07
N ARG A 135 12.07 -22.58 -4.94
CA ARG A 135 10.77 -23.24 -4.87
C ARG A 135 9.74 -22.30 -4.27
N ILE A 136 8.57 -22.25 -4.88
CA ILE A 136 7.43 -21.46 -4.40
C ILE A 136 6.31 -22.42 -4.06
N ARG A 137 5.95 -22.47 -2.79
CA ARG A 137 4.93 -23.39 -2.27
C ARG A 137 3.63 -22.66 -2.05
N LEU A 138 2.65 -22.91 -2.90
CA LEU A 138 1.30 -22.35 -2.79
C LEU A 138 0.45 -23.11 -1.77
N ASN A 139 -0.66 -22.51 -1.37
CA ASN A 139 -1.62 -23.09 -0.41
C ASN A 139 -0.96 -23.54 0.90
N SER A 140 0.08 -22.82 1.31
CA SER A 140 0.89 -23.13 2.49
C SER A 140 0.89 -21.94 3.43
N THR A 141 0.18 -22.06 4.55
CA THR A 141 0.04 -21.00 5.54
C THR A 141 1.06 -21.19 6.65
N VAL A 142 2.01 -20.29 6.76
CA VAL A 142 2.95 -20.25 7.88
C VAL A 142 2.20 -19.86 9.16
N VAL A 143 2.37 -20.68 10.19
CA VAL A 143 1.66 -20.53 11.47
C VAL A 143 2.59 -20.27 12.65
N ASP A 144 3.87 -20.61 12.50
CA ASP A 144 4.87 -20.42 13.55
C ASP A 144 6.28 -20.31 12.95
N VAL A 145 7.06 -19.38 13.47
CA VAL A 145 8.47 -19.15 13.13
C VAL A 145 9.22 -18.82 14.41
N HIS A 146 10.27 -19.55 14.70
CA HIS A 146 11.14 -19.29 15.86
C HIS A 146 12.56 -19.79 15.60
N HIS A 147 13.53 -19.29 16.36
CA HIS A 147 14.89 -19.79 16.33
C HIS A 147 14.93 -21.25 16.84
N ALA A 148 15.74 -22.09 16.22
CA ALA A 148 15.95 -23.44 16.72
C ALA A 148 16.53 -23.35 18.14
N ASP A 149 16.23 -24.34 18.98
CA ASP A 149 16.64 -24.39 20.37
C ASP A 149 16.07 -23.23 21.25
N ASN A 150 15.10 -22.45 20.73
CA ASN A 150 14.49 -21.29 21.39
C ASN A 150 15.52 -20.26 21.89
N THR A 151 16.60 -20.08 21.15
CA THR A 151 17.66 -19.10 21.44
C THR A 151 17.88 -18.21 20.21
N THR A 152 18.04 -16.91 20.43
CA THR A 152 18.32 -15.93 19.36
C THR A 152 19.71 -16.08 18.75
N ASP A 153 20.57 -16.89 19.36
CA ASP A 153 21.93 -17.19 18.87
C ASP A 153 21.98 -18.42 17.94
N SER A 154 20.84 -19.04 17.68
CA SER A 154 20.79 -20.19 16.78
C SER A 154 20.99 -19.77 15.33
N ASP A 155 21.86 -20.50 14.63
CA ASP A 155 22.08 -20.34 13.17
C ASP A 155 20.93 -20.91 12.32
N GLN A 156 19.89 -21.44 12.95
CA GLN A 156 18.77 -22.06 12.27
C GLN A 156 17.43 -21.53 12.79
N VAL A 157 16.50 -21.42 11.88
CA VAL A 157 15.10 -21.01 12.14
C VAL A 157 14.18 -22.17 11.79
N VAL A 158 13.25 -22.46 12.66
CA VAL A 158 12.16 -23.42 12.48
C VAL A 158 10.96 -22.68 11.91
N ILE A 159 10.35 -23.25 10.87
CA ILE A 159 9.13 -22.75 10.25
C ILE A 159 8.11 -23.88 10.26
N HIS A 160 6.97 -23.65 10.91
CA HIS A 160 5.81 -24.53 10.79
C HIS A 160 4.77 -23.91 9.85
N TYR A 161 4.24 -24.70 8.94
CA TYR A 161 3.19 -24.27 8.03
C TYR A 161 2.15 -25.36 7.85
N MET A 162 0.94 -24.95 7.52
CA MET A 162 -0.17 -25.81 7.18
C MET A 162 -0.36 -25.86 5.67
N GLN A 163 -0.51 -27.06 5.12
CA GLN A 163 -0.93 -27.27 3.74
C GLN A 163 -2.18 -28.16 3.76
N GLY A 164 -3.34 -27.56 3.48
CA GLY A 164 -4.61 -28.18 3.81
C GLY A 164 -4.71 -28.47 5.31
N ASN A 165 -4.97 -29.73 5.67
CA ASN A 165 -5.07 -30.18 7.07
C ASN A 165 -3.77 -30.82 7.61
N GLN A 166 -2.67 -30.70 6.88
CA GLN A 166 -1.41 -31.29 7.28
C GLN A 166 -0.43 -30.23 7.77
N ALA A 167 0.19 -30.48 8.91
CA ALA A 167 1.26 -29.67 9.45
C ALA A 167 2.61 -30.13 8.90
N HIS A 168 3.44 -29.17 8.53
CA HIS A 168 4.78 -29.40 8.00
C HIS A 168 5.80 -28.55 8.75
N LYS A 169 7.05 -28.98 8.75
CA LYS A 169 8.19 -28.30 9.34
C LYS A 169 9.29 -28.10 8.30
N ILE A 170 9.88 -26.93 8.28
CA ILE A 170 11.10 -26.63 7.51
C ILE A 170 12.14 -26.02 8.47
N MET A 171 13.40 -26.33 8.22
CA MET A 171 14.54 -25.65 8.83
C MET A 171 15.18 -24.73 7.78
N ALA A 172 15.52 -23.51 8.16
CA ALA A 172 16.16 -22.52 7.30
C ALA A 172 17.30 -21.81 8.05
N GLY A 173 18.31 -21.36 7.34
CA GLY A 173 19.34 -20.51 7.93
C GLY A 173 18.84 -19.09 8.21
N HIS A 174 17.96 -18.57 7.34
CA HIS A 174 17.38 -17.22 7.45
C HIS A 174 15.93 -17.23 6.98
N VAL A 175 15.13 -16.31 7.54
CA VAL A 175 13.73 -16.09 7.16
C VAL A 175 13.48 -14.61 6.96
N VAL A 176 12.77 -14.27 5.89
CA VAL A 176 12.24 -12.92 5.65
C VAL A 176 10.73 -12.96 5.78
N MET A 177 10.20 -12.24 6.77
CA MET A 177 8.76 -12.10 6.99
C MET A 177 8.21 -11.05 6.02
N ALA A 178 7.73 -11.48 4.84
CA ALA A 178 7.20 -10.62 3.79
C ALA A 178 5.66 -10.51 3.83
N CYS A 179 5.06 -10.69 5.00
CA CYS A 179 3.62 -10.50 5.24
C CYS A 179 3.33 -9.13 5.86
N TYR A 180 2.07 -8.84 6.15
CA TYR A 180 1.71 -7.63 6.90
C TYR A 180 2.39 -7.61 8.27
N ASN A 181 3.01 -6.48 8.60
CA ASN A 181 3.76 -6.33 9.83
C ASN A 181 2.95 -6.68 11.09
N ALA A 182 1.65 -6.29 11.12
CA ALA A 182 0.76 -6.64 12.22
C ALA A 182 0.51 -8.15 12.40
N MET A 183 0.79 -8.96 11.37
CA MET A 183 0.67 -10.42 11.46
C MET A 183 1.91 -11.08 12.08
N ILE A 184 3.06 -10.43 12.01
CA ILE A 184 4.33 -11.01 12.47
C ILE A 184 4.30 -11.42 13.94
N PRO A 185 3.77 -10.61 14.90
CA PRO A 185 3.69 -11.00 16.31
C PRO A 185 2.84 -12.25 16.59
N HIS A 186 1.96 -12.61 15.67
CA HIS A 186 1.12 -13.82 15.78
C HIS A 186 1.80 -15.08 15.23
N ILE A 187 2.91 -14.91 14.49
CA ILE A 187 3.62 -15.98 13.80
C ILE A 187 5.00 -16.20 14.40
N VAL A 188 5.72 -15.12 14.72
CA VAL A 188 7.06 -15.17 15.30
C VAL A 188 6.97 -15.09 16.82
N THR A 189 7.28 -16.19 17.50
CA THR A 189 7.01 -16.35 18.94
C THR A 189 8.14 -15.83 19.83
N ASP A 190 9.33 -15.62 19.28
CA ASP A 190 10.54 -15.19 20.00
C ASP A 190 10.92 -13.72 19.73
N LEU A 191 9.97 -12.90 19.29
CA LEU A 191 10.17 -11.46 19.10
C LEU A 191 10.38 -10.74 20.44
N PRO A 192 11.29 -9.74 20.49
CA PRO A 192 11.35 -8.81 21.60
C PRO A 192 10.00 -8.11 21.81
N ALA A 193 9.56 -7.98 23.07
CA ALA A 193 8.23 -7.44 23.40
C ALA A 193 7.98 -6.03 22.84
N GLN A 194 8.99 -5.17 22.83
CA GLN A 194 8.89 -3.83 22.25
C GLN A 194 8.66 -3.87 20.73
N GLN A 195 9.37 -4.77 20.03
CA GLN A 195 9.21 -4.94 18.59
C GLN A 195 7.82 -5.52 18.25
N ALA A 196 7.36 -6.52 19.01
CA ALA A 196 6.03 -7.09 18.83
C ALA A 196 4.93 -6.03 19.01
N ALA A 197 5.06 -5.18 20.04
CA ALA A 197 4.12 -4.08 20.28
C ALA A 197 4.11 -3.06 19.13
N ALA A 198 5.29 -2.65 18.63
CA ALA A 198 5.40 -1.71 17.51
C ALA A 198 4.81 -2.27 16.21
N LEU A 199 5.08 -3.54 15.88
CA LEU A 199 4.52 -4.21 14.72
C LEU A 199 2.99 -4.34 14.80
N GLY A 200 2.45 -4.63 15.99
CA GLY A 200 1.01 -4.72 16.23
C GLY A 200 0.25 -3.40 16.07
N GLN A 201 0.93 -2.26 16.18
CA GLN A 201 0.33 -0.93 15.99
C GLN A 201 0.20 -0.51 14.52
N GLN A 202 0.82 -1.22 13.60
CA GLN A 202 0.79 -0.89 12.18
C GLN A 202 -0.54 -1.30 11.54
N MET A 203 -1.50 -0.39 11.55
CA MET A 203 -2.79 -0.59 10.89
C MET A 203 -2.66 -0.51 9.37
N LYS A 204 -3.48 -1.30 8.68
CA LYS A 204 -3.70 -1.22 7.24
C LYS A 204 -5.14 -0.80 6.99
N SER A 205 -5.32 0.32 6.31
CA SER A 205 -6.66 0.77 5.93
C SER A 205 -7.20 -0.06 4.76
N PRO A 206 -8.46 -0.52 4.81
CA PRO A 206 -9.07 -1.21 3.69
C PRO A 206 -9.39 -0.22 2.57
N LEU A 207 -9.14 -0.62 1.33
CA LEU A 207 -9.49 0.12 0.13
C LEU A 207 -10.29 -0.77 -0.81
N ILE A 208 -11.41 -0.26 -1.32
CA ILE A 208 -12.16 -0.90 -2.40
C ILE A 208 -11.81 -0.17 -3.70
N TYR A 209 -11.10 -0.84 -4.58
CA TYR A 209 -10.77 -0.34 -5.89
C TYR A 209 -11.57 -1.08 -6.96
N THR A 210 -12.39 -0.34 -7.71
CA THR A 210 -13.25 -0.93 -8.73
C THR A 210 -12.92 -0.36 -10.11
N THR A 211 -12.53 -1.23 -11.03
CA THR A 211 -12.32 -0.86 -12.43
C THR A 211 -13.57 -1.19 -13.24
N VAL A 212 -14.12 -0.20 -13.93
CA VAL A 212 -15.31 -0.34 -14.75
C VAL A 212 -14.97 -0.08 -16.22
N GLY A 213 -15.08 -1.11 -17.05
CA GLY A 213 -14.97 -0.97 -18.51
C GLY A 213 -16.21 -0.32 -19.10
N LEU A 214 -16.05 0.84 -19.74
CA LEU A 214 -17.14 1.53 -20.42
C LEU A 214 -17.12 1.21 -21.93
N ARG A 215 -18.31 1.03 -22.53
CA ARG A 215 -18.43 0.86 -23.98
C ARG A 215 -18.05 2.11 -24.76
N GLN A 216 -18.24 3.28 -24.16
CA GLN A 216 -17.80 4.57 -24.70
C GLN A 216 -17.54 5.57 -23.57
N TRP A 217 -16.63 6.48 -23.81
CA TRP A 217 -16.23 7.54 -22.90
C TRP A 217 -16.56 8.95 -23.41
N ARG A 218 -17.09 9.06 -24.63
CA ARG A 218 -17.32 10.34 -25.34
C ARG A 218 -18.23 11.29 -24.57
N ALA A 219 -19.27 10.77 -23.92
CA ALA A 219 -20.19 11.58 -23.13
C ALA A 219 -19.47 12.30 -21.96
N PHE A 220 -18.52 11.66 -21.33
CA PHE A 220 -17.70 12.28 -20.28
C PHE A 220 -16.81 13.38 -20.85
N LYS A 221 -16.17 13.12 -22.01
CA LYS A 221 -15.34 14.11 -22.69
C LYS A 221 -16.13 15.33 -23.13
N GLU A 222 -17.31 15.13 -23.71
CA GLU A 222 -18.20 16.22 -24.18
C GLU A 222 -18.67 17.12 -23.03
N GLN A 223 -18.82 16.55 -21.82
CA GLN A 223 -19.17 17.27 -20.61
C GLN A 223 -17.96 17.80 -19.83
N GLY A 224 -16.73 17.54 -20.29
CA GLY A 224 -15.52 17.95 -19.61
C GLY A 224 -15.29 17.24 -18.26
N ILE A 225 -15.90 16.07 -18.04
CA ILE A 225 -15.78 15.31 -16.80
C ILE A 225 -14.55 14.41 -16.89
N GLY A 226 -13.48 14.78 -16.17
CA GLY A 226 -12.30 13.94 -15.98
C GLY A 226 -12.30 13.19 -14.64
N LEU A 227 -12.92 13.80 -13.63
CA LEU A 227 -13.04 13.26 -12.28
C LEU A 227 -14.42 13.60 -11.72
N ALA A 228 -15.04 12.67 -11.02
CA ALA A 228 -16.24 12.91 -10.24
C ALA A 228 -16.00 12.44 -8.79
N MET A 229 -16.28 13.30 -7.83
CA MET A 229 -16.22 12.98 -6.40
C MET A 229 -17.63 13.02 -5.83
N SER A 230 -17.95 12.05 -4.95
CA SER A 230 -19.24 11.97 -4.27
C SER A 230 -19.04 11.86 -2.75
N PRO A 231 -18.63 12.97 -2.10
CA PRO A 231 -18.43 12.97 -0.66
C PRO A 231 -19.76 12.71 0.07
N GLY A 232 -19.75 11.76 1.00
CA GLY A 232 -20.93 11.41 1.79
C GLY A 232 -21.80 10.28 1.24
N ASN A 233 -21.51 9.74 0.06
CA ASN A 233 -22.18 8.56 -0.51
C ASN A 233 -21.31 7.29 -0.42
N MET A 234 -20.54 7.19 0.63
CA MET A 234 -19.77 5.98 0.91
C MET A 234 -20.69 4.95 1.57
N HIS A 235 -21.29 4.09 0.79
CA HIS A 235 -22.04 2.92 1.22
C HIS A 235 -21.49 1.67 0.57
#